data_0797c4a373ec53af9371788bd1a814ea
#
_entry.id   0797c4a373ec53af9371788bd1a814ea
#
_cell.length_a   1.000
_cell.length_b   1.000
_cell.length_c   1.000
_cell.angle_alpha   90.00
_cell.angle_beta   90.00
_cell.angle_gamma   90.00
#
_symmetry.space_group_name_H-M   'P 1'
#
loop_
_entity.id
_entity.type
_entity.pdbx_description
1 polymer ?
#
loop_
_entity_poly.entity_id
_entity_poly.type
_entity_poly.pdbx_seq_one_letter_code
_entity_poly.pdbx_strand_id
1 'polypeptide(L)'
;MLQLANSLSDLPVMSLRTGGMIARAEKPIINPNNLKIDGWFCRDQFSKNQLILLNKDIRDMVPQGLAVDDYDVLSVPEDLIRMKEIINLNFQLIGISVITNNHRKLGKVSDYAANMSSFYIQKLYISQPVYRTLSGGQLNIDRTQIIEISPDQIIVRDVDEKVRSPAAALLGIR
;
A
#
# COMPACT_ATOMS: atom_id res chain seq x y z
N MET A 1 -11.26 -4.75 6.78
CA MET A 1 -10.58 -3.99 7.85
C MET A 1 -9.40 -3.24 7.26
N LEU A 2 -9.23 -1.94 7.58
CA LEU A 2 -8.07 -1.14 7.14
C LEU A 2 -6.92 -1.30 8.13
N GLN A 3 -5.70 -1.48 7.60
CA GLN A 3 -4.46 -1.58 8.35
C GLN A 3 -3.45 -0.54 7.84
N LEU A 4 -2.77 0.15 8.75
CA LEU A 4 -1.70 1.09 8.43
C LEU A 4 -0.41 0.35 8.03
N ALA A 5 0.48 1.03 7.32
CA ALA A 5 1.73 0.45 6.80
C ALA A 5 2.57 -0.23 7.89
N ASN A 6 2.70 0.40 9.05
CA ASN A 6 3.46 -0.16 10.17
C ASN A 6 2.89 -1.48 10.72
N SER A 7 1.56 -1.67 10.61
CA SER A 7 0.87 -2.90 11.04
C SER A 7 0.97 -4.03 10.00
N LEU A 8 1.61 -3.79 8.85
CA LEU A 8 1.76 -4.75 7.75
C LEU A 8 3.20 -5.27 7.63
N SER A 9 4.07 -4.87 8.53
CA SER A 9 5.47 -5.27 8.56
C SER A 9 5.79 -6.02 9.86
N ASP A 10 6.79 -6.87 9.78
CA ASP A 10 7.29 -7.68 10.91
C ASP A 10 6.22 -8.58 11.57
N LEU A 11 5.33 -9.13 10.75
CA LEU A 11 4.24 -9.99 11.19
C LEU A 11 4.66 -11.46 11.28
N PRO A 12 4.31 -12.19 12.36
CA PRO A 12 4.43 -13.64 12.37
C PRO A 12 3.57 -14.29 11.28
N VAL A 13 4.09 -15.33 10.63
CA VAL A 13 3.34 -16.19 9.72
C VAL A 13 3.09 -17.50 10.44
N MET A 14 1.81 -17.83 10.67
CA MET A 14 1.36 -18.94 11.49
C MET A 14 0.76 -20.04 10.62
N SER A 15 1.24 -21.28 10.78
CA SER A 15 0.64 -22.45 10.14
C SER A 15 -0.63 -22.86 10.88
N LEU A 16 -1.75 -22.96 10.18
CA LEU A 16 -2.99 -23.50 10.71
C LEU A 16 -2.89 -24.99 11.03
N ARG A 17 -2.04 -25.72 10.30
CA ARG A 17 -1.83 -27.16 10.51
C ARG A 17 -1.09 -27.46 11.83
N THR A 18 -0.06 -26.69 12.14
CA THR A 18 0.79 -26.96 13.32
C THR A 18 0.53 -26.02 14.48
N GLY A 19 -0.14 -24.89 14.25
CA GLY A 19 -0.31 -23.81 15.24
C GLY A 19 0.95 -23.04 15.55
N GLY A 20 2.09 -23.32 14.87
CA GLY A 20 3.38 -22.71 15.10
C GLY A 20 3.73 -21.61 14.11
N MET A 21 4.66 -20.73 14.50
CA MET A 21 5.25 -19.75 13.61
C MET A 21 6.23 -20.43 12.64
N ILE A 22 6.04 -20.20 11.34
CA ILE A 22 6.87 -20.79 10.28
C ILE A 22 7.77 -19.78 9.58
N ALA A 23 7.41 -18.49 9.59
CA ALA A 23 8.18 -17.40 9.02
C ALA A 23 7.79 -16.07 9.67
N ARG A 24 8.52 -15.01 9.31
CA ARG A 24 8.20 -13.63 9.66
C ARG A 24 8.05 -12.80 8.39
N ALA A 25 6.89 -12.23 8.19
CA ALA A 25 6.60 -11.33 7.08
C ALA A 25 7.21 -9.95 7.37
N GLU A 26 8.36 -9.67 6.76
CA GLU A 26 9.16 -8.47 7.07
C GLU A 26 8.56 -7.20 6.47
N LYS A 27 8.14 -7.26 5.20
CA LYS A 27 7.53 -6.12 4.51
C LYS A 27 6.61 -6.55 3.37
N PRO A 28 5.54 -5.79 3.08
CA PRO A 28 4.66 -6.07 1.96
C PRO A 28 5.35 -5.83 0.61
N ILE A 29 4.96 -6.61 -0.39
CA ILE A 29 5.30 -6.43 -1.80
C ILE A 29 4.14 -5.68 -2.45
N ILE A 30 4.35 -4.39 -2.71
CA ILE A 30 3.34 -3.53 -3.31
C ILE A 30 3.56 -3.46 -4.82
N ASN A 31 2.51 -3.73 -5.57
CA ASN A 31 2.53 -3.60 -7.02
C ASN A 31 2.38 -2.12 -7.41
N PRO A 32 3.39 -1.51 -8.08
CA PRO A 32 3.36 -0.09 -8.42
C PRO A 32 2.32 0.27 -9.48
N ASN A 33 1.80 -0.71 -10.23
CA ASN A 33 0.84 -0.45 -11.30
C ASN A 33 -0.61 -0.28 -10.79
N ASN A 34 -0.92 -0.83 -9.61
CA ASN A 34 -2.29 -0.85 -9.11
C ASN A 34 -2.43 -0.64 -7.60
N LEU A 35 -1.33 -0.46 -6.86
CA LEU A 35 -1.28 -0.35 -5.39
C LEU A 35 -1.98 -1.51 -4.68
N LYS A 36 -1.81 -2.73 -5.20
CA LYS A 36 -2.20 -3.96 -4.52
C LYS A 36 -1.00 -4.54 -3.78
N ILE A 37 -1.22 -5.08 -2.61
CA ILE A 37 -0.24 -5.91 -1.91
C ILE A 37 -0.33 -7.31 -2.50
N ASP A 38 0.64 -7.71 -3.30
CA ASP A 38 0.66 -9.00 -3.97
C ASP A 38 1.25 -10.11 -3.09
N GLY A 39 1.95 -9.74 -2.02
CA GLY A 39 2.52 -10.67 -1.05
C GLY A 39 3.43 -9.99 -0.04
N TRP A 40 4.25 -10.77 0.62
CA TRP A 40 5.23 -10.30 1.61
C TRP A 40 6.58 -10.96 1.38
N PHE A 41 7.64 -10.18 1.55
CA PHE A 41 8.97 -10.73 1.79
C PHE A 41 8.97 -11.33 3.20
N CYS A 42 9.33 -12.59 3.29
CA CYS A 42 9.36 -13.33 4.54
C CYS A 42 10.76 -13.85 4.86
N ARG A 43 11.09 -13.90 6.12
CA ARG A 43 12.26 -14.61 6.62
C ARG A 43 11.80 -15.95 7.18
N ASP A 44 12.36 -17.02 6.64
CA ASP A 44 12.11 -18.37 7.10
C ASP A 44 12.52 -18.53 8.58
N GLN A 45 11.66 -19.14 9.37
CA GLN A 45 11.92 -19.38 10.79
C GLN A 45 13.07 -20.36 11.00
N PHE A 46 13.25 -21.33 10.11
CA PHE A 46 14.16 -22.46 10.27
C PHE A 46 15.53 -22.18 9.62
N SER A 47 15.56 -21.83 8.35
CA SER A 47 16.79 -21.63 7.57
C SER A 47 17.28 -20.19 7.51
N LYS A 48 16.44 -19.23 7.92
CA LYS A 48 16.67 -17.77 7.78
C LYS A 48 16.76 -17.28 6.34
N ASN A 49 16.42 -18.11 5.36
CA ASN A 49 16.35 -17.73 3.96
C ASN A 49 15.22 -16.75 3.70
N GLN A 50 15.36 -15.96 2.65
CA GLN A 50 14.27 -15.11 2.18
C GLN A 50 13.27 -15.95 1.37
N LEU A 51 12.01 -15.86 1.76
CA LEU A 51 10.88 -16.49 1.09
C LEU A 51 9.84 -15.42 0.74
N ILE A 52 8.88 -15.81 -0.09
CA ILE A 52 7.74 -14.96 -0.46
C ILE A 52 6.46 -15.67 -0.03
N LEU A 53 5.61 -14.94 0.68
CA LEU A 53 4.22 -15.34 0.94
C LEU A 53 3.32 -14.54 0.00
N LEU A 54 2.56 -15.22 -0.87
CA LEU A 54 1.60 -14.58 -1.75
C LEU A 54 0.30 -14.25 -1.01
N ASN A 55 -0.34 -13.16 -1.37
CA ASN A 55 -1.60 -12.73 -0.76
C ASN A 55 -2.73 -13.77 -0.88
N LYS A 56 -2.74 -14.54 -1.99
CA LYS A 56 -3.74 -15.60 -2.24
C LYS A 56 -3.66 -16.78 -1.26
N ASP A 57 -2.51 -16.97 -0.61
CA ASP A 57 -2.24 -18.07 0.30
C ASP A 57 -2.50 -17.69 1.77
N ILE A 58 -2.83 -16.42 2.02
CA ILE A 58 -3.24 -15.93 3.34
C ILE A 58 -4.71 -16.27 3.54
N ARG A 59 -4.98 -17.03 4.61
CA ARG A 59 -6.34 -17.42 5.00
C ARG A 59 -7.03 -16.36 5.83
N ASP A 60 -6.28 -15.78 6.76
CA ASP A 60 -6.80 -14.72 7.63
C ASP A 60 -5.66 -13.85 8.19
N MET A 61 -6.01 -12.65 8.62
CA MET A 61 -5.16 -11.79 9.41
C MET A 61 -5.70 -11.76 10.85
N VAL A 62 -5.02 -12.45 11.72
CA VAL A 62 -5.38 -12.57 13.13
C VAL A 62 -4.49 -11.64 13.98
N PRO A 63 -4.86 -11.37 15.26
CA PRO A 63 -4.02 -10.55 16.14
C PRO A 63 -2.57 -11.06 16.29
N GLN A 64 -2.35 -12.37 16.11
CA GLN A 64 -1.04 -13.01 16.22
C GLN A 64 -0.21 -12.92 14.94
N GLY A 65 -0.79 -12.51 13.80
CA GLY A 65 -0.09 -12.40 12.51
C GLY A 65 -0.91 -12.87 11.33
N LEU A 66 -0.24 -13.35 10.28
CA LEU A 66 -0.85 -13.90 9.07
C LEU A 66 -1.05 -15.40 9.22
N ALA A 67 -2.29 -15.87 9.09
CA ALA A 67 -2.62 -17.29 9.13
C ALA A 67 -2.56 -17.87 7.70
N VAL A 68 -1.83 -18.97 7.53
CA VAL A 68 -1.69 -19.71 6.28
C VAL A 68 -1.93 -21.19 6.51
N ASP A 69 -2.18 -21.98 5.46
CA ASP A 69 -2.43 -23.41 5.62
C ASP A 69 -1.22 -24.12 6.25
N ASP A 70 -0.05 -23.98 5.64
CA ASP A 70 1.19 -24.55 6.14
C ASP A 70 2.43 -23.95 5.46
N TYR A 71 3.62 -24.52 5.77
CA TYR A 71 4.92 -24.07 5.29
C TYR A 71 5.06 -24.14 3.76
N ASP A 72 4.43 -25.08 3.09
CA ASP A 72 4.50 -25.30 1.65
C ASP A 72 3.92 -24.15 0.79
N VAL A 73 3.19 -23.22 1.38
CA VAL A 73 2.73 -22.00 0.69
C VAL A 73 3.83 -20.94 0.53
N LEU A 74 4.93 -21.06 1.26
CA LEU A 74 6.08 -20.17 1.15
C LEU A 74 6.93 -20.56 -0.06
N SER A 75 7.21 -19.60 -0.93
CA SER A 75 7.95 -19.82 -2.17
C SER A 75 9.32 -19.14 -2.13
N VAL A 76 10.31 -19.72 -2.79
CA VAL A 76 11.56 -19.02 -3.07
C VAL A 76 11.32 -17.98 -4.17
N PRO A 77 11.97 -16.79 -4.12
CA PRO A 77 11.75 -15.73 -5.11
C PRO A 77 11.96 -16.17 -6.57
N GLU A 78 12.90 -17.09 -6.79
CA GLU A 78 13.29 -17.61 -8.10
C GLU A 78 12.17 -18.38 -8.79
N ASP A 79 11.30 -19.04 -8.04
CA ASP A 79 10.18 -19.83 -8.56
C ASP A 79 9.00 -18.96 -9.00
N LEU A 80 8.94 -17.70 -8.60
CA LEU A 80 7.85 -16.77 -8.86
C LEU A 80 8.07 -15.97 -10.16
N ILE A 81 8.16 -16.64 -11.29
CA ILE A 81 8.51 -16.05 -12.61
C ILE A 81 7.60 -14.85 -12.95
N ARG A 82 6.28 -14.96 -12.70
CA ARG A 82 5.31 -13.89 -13.02
C ARG A 82 5.42 -12.65 -12.12
N MET A 83 6.01 -12.81 -10.95
CA MET A 83 6.21 -11.70 -10.00
C MET A 83 7.64 -11.17 -10.00
N LYS A 84 8.52 -11.75 -10.78
CA LYS A 84 9.96 -11.44 -10.76
C LYS A 84 10.24 -9.94 -10.94
N GLU A 85 9.55 -9.29 -11.84
CA GLU A 85 9.71 -7.84 -12.08
C GLU A 85 9.28 -7.02 -10.85
N ILE A 86 8.13 -7.35 -10.25
CA ILE A 86 7.60 -6.65 -9.07
C ILE A 86 8.50 -6.88 -7.86
N ILE A 87 8.98 -8.12 -7.68
CA ILE A 87 9.89 -8.49 -6.59
C ILE A 87 11.22 -7.73 -6.76
N ASN A 88 11.80 -7.73 -7.94
CA ASN A 88 13.08 -7.07 -8.24
C ASN A 88 12.99 -5.55 -8.14
N LEU A 89 11.85 -4.97 -8.52
CA LEU A 89 11.61 -3.53 -8.41
C LEU A 89 11.64 -3.06 -6.95
N ASN A 90 11.26 -3.93 -6.02
CA ASN A 90 11.26 -3.65 -4.58
C ASN A 90 10.65 -2.26 -4.25
N PHE A 91 9.50 -2.00 -4.85
CA PHE A 91 8.84 -0.70 -4.80
C PHE A 91 8.53 -0.26 -3.37
N GLN A 92 8.88 0.98 -3.05
CA GLN A 92 8.62 1.61 -1.76
C GLN A 92 7.61 2.73 -1.94
N LEU A 93 6.40 2.54 -1.44
CA LEU A 93 5.33 3.53 -1.55
C LEU A 93 5.57 4.76 -0.68
N ILE A 94 6.09 4.55 0.54
CA ILE A 94 6.44 5.66 1.45
C ILE A 94 7.59 6.47 0.84
N GLY A 95 7.45 7.78 0.79
CA GLY A 95 8.41 8.70 0.20
C GLY A 95 8.15 9.07 -1.26
N ILE A 96 7.21 8.39 -1.95
CA ILE A 96 6.82 8.73 -3.32
C ILE A 96 6.19 10.12 -3.37
N SER A 97 6.54 10.89 -4.40
CA SER A 97 5.98 12.22 -4.65
C SER A 97 4.53 12.13 -5.11
N VAL A 98 3.68 13.01 -4.58
CA VAL A 98 2.28 13.12 -4.97
C VAL A 98 2.03 14.50 -5.58
N ILE A 99 1.48 14.51 -6.79
CA ILE A 99 1.11 15.74 -7.53
C ILE A 99 -0.35 15.66 -7.98
N THR A 100 -0.96 16.80 -8.25
CA THR A 100 -2.28 16.83 -8.86
C THR A 100 -2.17 16.72 -10.39
N ASN A 101 -3.30 16.45 -11.06
CA ASN A 101 -3.40 16.53 -12.52
C ASN A 101 -3.04 17.91 -13.12
N ASN A 102 -3.07 18.97 -12.29
CA ASN A 102 -2.63 20.32 -12.65
C ASN A 102 -1.16 20.58 -12.27
N HIS A 103 -0.36 19.52 -12.08
CA HIS A 103 1.07 19.59 -11.73
C HIS A 103 1.38 20.30 -10.38
N ARG A 104 0.40 20.50 -9.52
CA ARG A 104 0.60 21.05 -8.18
C ARG A 104 1.20 19.98 -7.26
N LYS A 105 2.35 20.23 -6.69
CA LYS A 105 2.98 19.33 -5.72
C LYS A 105 2.19 19.35 -4.42
N LEU A 106 1.73 18.17 -3.96
CA LEU A 106 1.04 18.01 -2.68
C LEU A 106 2.00 17.67 -1.55
N GLY A 107 3.00 16.85 -1.80
CA GLY A 107 3.97 16.38 -0.83
C GLY A 107 4.46 14.99 -1.16
N LYS A 108 4.77 14.21 -0.13
CA LYS A 108 5.22 12.81 -0.25
C LYS A 108 4.34 11.90 0.59
N VAL A 109 4.17 10.66 0.14
CA VAL A 109 3.50 9.63 0.94
C VAL A 109 4.26 9.41 2.24
N SER A 110 3.62 9.66 3.37
CA SER A 110 4.18 9.42 4.71
C SER A 110 3.68 8.13 5.33
N ASP A 111 2.48 7.69 4.95
CA ASP A 111 1.87 6.45 5.40
C ASP A 111 0.76 6.04 4.43
N TYR A 112 0.23 4.83 4.57
CA TYR A 112 -0.92 4.36 3.81
C TYR A 112 -1.79 3.40 4.62
N ALA A 113 -3.04 3.22 4.19
CA ALA A 113 -3.94 2.21 4.76
C ALA A 113 -4.40 1.24 3.68
N ALA A 114 -4.23 -0.06 3.92
CA ALA A 114 -4.63 -1.14 3.05
C ALA A 114 -5.85 -1.89 3.60
N ASN A 115 -6.72 -2.33 2.72
CA ASN A 115 -7.83 -3.23 3.05
C ASN A 115 -7.34 -4.68 2.94
N MET A 116 -7.33 -5.40 4.06
CA MET A 116 -6.79 -6.75 4.12
C MET A 116 -7.69 -7.83 3.51
N SER A 117 -8.94 -7.53 3.23
CA SER A 117 -9.82 -8.47 2.49
C SER A 117 -9.58 -8.42 0.98
N SER A 118 -9.20 -7.27 0.44
CA SER A 118 -8.93 -7.07 -0.99
C SER A 118 -7.45 -6.91 -1.32
N PHE A 119 -6.63 -6.65 -0.31
CA PHE A 119 -5.19 -6.33 -0.41
C PHE A 119 -4.87 -5.05 -1.18
N TYR A 120 -5.87 -4.20 -1.45
CA TYR A 120 -5.65 -2.90 -2.07
C TYR A 120 -5.39 -1.81 -1.04
N ILE A 121 -4.44 -0.94 -1.35
CA ILE A 121 -4.23 0.31 -0.61
C ILE A 121 -5.41 1.23 -0.93
N GLN A 122 -6.11 1.70 0.11
CA GLN A 122 -7.33 2.48 0.01
C GLN A 122 -7.11 3.96 0.30
N LYS A 123 -6.11 4.29 1.13
CA LYS A 123 -5.80 5.66 1.50
C LYS A 123 -4.31 5.90 1.51
N LEU A 124 -3.91 7.09 1.08
CA LEU A 124 -2.55 7.60 1.21
C LEU A 124 -2.57 8.79 2.17
N TYR A 125 -1.62 8.84 3.06
CA TYR A 125 -1.37 9.96 3.96
C TYR A 125 -0.16 10.73 3.43
N ILE A 126 -0.34 12.03 3.21
CA ILE A 126 0.66 12.87 2.55
C ILE A 126 1.24 13.84 3.55
N SER A 127 2.56 13.84 3.71
CA SER A 127 3.27 14.88 4.44
C SER A 127 3.47 16.09 3.53
N GLN A 128 3.03 17.25 3.99
CA GLN A 128 3.21 18.52 3.30
C GLN A 128 4.40 19.28 3.87
N PRO A 129 5.11 20.10 3.06
CA PRO A 129 6.13 21.01 3.57
C PRO A 129 5.56 21.98 4.59
N VAL A 130 6.28 22.23 5.68
CA VAL A 130 5.84 23.00 6.85
C VAL A 130 5.31 24.41 6.51
N TYR A 131 5.86 25.06 5.46
CA TYR A 131 5.44 26.40 5.02
C TYR A 131 4.05 26.43 4.33
N ARG A 132 3.46 25.27 4.01
CA ARG A 132 2.10 25.15 3.43
C ARG A 132 1.02 24.78 4.45
N THR A 133 1.40 24.43 5.65
CA THR A 133 0.50 24.01 6.71
C THR A 133 0.42 25.05 7.82
N LEU A 134 -0.33 26.13 7.58
CA LEU A 134 -0.72 27.05 8.68
C LEU A 134 -1.63 26.37 9.72
N SER A 135 -2.15 25.18 9.42
CA SER A 135 -3.07 24.43 10.29
C SER A 135 -2.66 22.97 10.57
N GLY A 136 -1.41 22.56 10.24
CA GLY A 136 -0.84 21.27 10.68
C GLY A 136 -1.60 20.00 10.25
N GLY A 137 -2.47 20.07 9.22
CA GLY A 137 -3.29 18.94 8.78
C GLY A 137 -2.52 17.97 7.89
N GLN A 138 -2.61 16.68 8.18
CA GLN A 138 -2.20 15.62 7.29
C GLN A 138 -3.21 15.53 6.13
N LEU A 139 -2.73 15.60 4.88
CA LEU A 139 -3.59 15.45 3.71
C LEU A 139 -3.84 13.96 3.47
N ASN A 140 -5.11 13.59 3.36
CA ASN A 140 -5.54 12.23 3.06
C ASN A 140 -6.05 12.15 1.61
N ILE A 141 -5.53 11.20 0.87
CA ILE A 141 -5.96 10.90 -0.51
C ILE A 141 -6.62 9.53 -0.51
N ASP A 142 -7.87 9.49 -0.93
CA ASP A 142 -8.59 8.25 -1.14
C ASP A 142 -8.17 7.61 -2.47
N ARG A 143 -8.21 6.27 -2.55
CA ARG A 143 -7.89 5.54 -3.77
C ARG A 143 -8.64 6.04 -5.00
N THR A 144 -9.89 6.45 -4.85
CA THR A 144 -10.75 6.96 -5.94
C THR A 144 -10.26 8.28 -6.53
N GLN A 145 -9.38 8.99 -5.84
CA GLN A 145 -8.77 10.24 -6.30
C GLN A 145 -7.49 10.01 -7.11
N ILE A 146 -6.94 8.80 -7.09
CA ILE A 146 -5.73 8.44 -7.83
C ILE A 146 -6.06 8.30 -9.32
N ILE A 147 -5.33 9.02 -10.16
CA ILE A 147 -5.47 9.00 -11.64
C ILE A 147 -4.42 8.09 -12.24
N GLU A 148 -3.17 8.23 -11.79
CA GLU A 148 -2.03 7.50 -12.33
C GLU A 148 -1.03 7.16 -11.22
N ILE A 149 -0.40 6.00 -11.36
CA ILE A 149 0.61 5.50 -10.44
C ILE A 149 1.85 5.14 -11.26
N SER A 150 3.01 5.62 -10.83
CA SER A 150 4.30 5.21 -11.36
C SER A 150 5.30 4.99 -10.23
N PRO A 151 6.45 4.35 -10.49
CA PRO A 151 7.48 4.14 -9.46
C PRO A 151 8.00 5.43 -8.81
N ASP A 152 7.91 6.56 -9.52
CA ASP A 152 8.51 7.83 -9.09
C ASP A 152 7.48 8.83 -8.55
N GLN A 153 6.22 8.72 -8.98
CA GLN A 153 5.19 9.69 -8.61
C GLN A 153 3.77 9.11 -8.69
N ILE A 154 2.88 9.71 -7.93
CA ILE A 154 1.44 9.44 -7.98
C ILE A 154 0.72 10.72 -8.39
N ILE A 155 -0.14 10.62 -9.41
CA ILE A 155 -0.98 11.72 -9.89
C ILE A 155 -2.38 11.53 -9.33
N VAL A 156 -2.90 12.57 -8.67
CA VAL A 156 -4.24 12.55 -8.08
C VAL A 156 -5.09 13.67 -8.64
N ARG A 157 -6.42 13.51 -8.54
CA ARG A 157 -7.37 14.55 -8.91
C ARG A 157 -7.25 15.74 -7.97
N ASP A 158 -7.27 16.95 -8.52
CA ASP A 158 -7.26 18.16 -7.70
C ASP A 158 -8.59 18.30 -6.95
N VAL A 159 -8.51 18.39 -5.62
CA VAL A 159 -9.71 18.51 -4.75
C VAL A 159 -10.40 19.86 -4.92
N ASP A 160 -9.65 20.90 -5.36
CA ASP A 160 -10.19 22.24 -5.57
C ASP A 160 -11.12 22.35 -6.79
N GLU A 161 -11.07 21.38 -7.73
CA GLU A 161 -12.02 21.29 -8.85
C GLU A 161 -13.47 20.98 -8.43
N LYS A 162 -13.68 20.34 -7.28
CA LYS A 162 -15.04 20.09 -6.77
C LYS A 162 -15.78 21.36 -6.30
N VAL A 163 -15.05 22.43 -6.01
CA VAL A 163 -15.62 23.73 -5.58
C VAL A 163 -15.96 24.60 -6.78
N ARG A 164 -15.44 24.29 -7.97
CA ARG A 164 -15.74 24.98 -9.25
C ARG A 164 -16.82 24.24 -10.07
N SER A 165 -17.83 23.71 -9.43
CA SER A 165 -19.00 23.21 -10.13
C SER A 165 -19.76 24.39 -10.75
N PRO A 166 -20.27 24.30 -12.02
CA PRO A 166 -20.81 25.44 -12.75
C PRO A 166 -22.18 25.96 -12.23
N ALA A 167 -22.59 25.60 -11.03
CA ALA A 167 -23.79 26.14 -10.40
C ALA A 167 -23.69 27.60 -9.93
N ALA A 168 -22.47 28.19 -9.94
CA ALA A 168 -22.28 29.60 -9.56
C ALA A 168 -22.33 30.57 -10.77
N ALA A 169 -22.45 30.08 -12.00
CA ALA A 169 -22.51 30.92 -13.20
C ALA A 169 -23.91 31.34 -13.63
N LEU A 170 -24.98 30.98 -12.91
CA LEU A 170 -26.40 31.27 -13.28
C LEU A 170 -27.06 32.34 -12.40
N LEU A 171 -26.33 33.09 -11.60
CA LEU A 171 -26.88 34.19 -10.79
C LEU A 171 -26.24 35.56 -11.12
N GLY A 172 -25.97 35.80 -12.39
CA GLY A 172 -25.43 37.08 -12.87
C GLY A 172 -26.13 37.62 -14.09
N ILE A 173 -27.47 37.63 -14.09
CA ILE A 173 -28.26 38.44 -15.04
C ILE A 173 -29.35 39.14 -14.25
N ARG A 174 -29.05 40.34 -13.82
CA ARG A 174 -29.90 41.56 -13.86
C ARG A 174 -29.07 42.76 -13.44
#